data_fb69afb01f1a71e29985b81c032f6192
#
_entry.id   fb69afb01f1a71e29985b81c032f6192
#
_cell.length_a   1.000
_cell.length_b   1.000
_cell.length_c   1.000
_cell.angle_alpha   90.00
_cell.angle_beta   90.00
_cell.angle_gamma   90.00
#
_symmetry.space_group_name_H-M   'P 1'
#
loop_
_entity.id
_entity.type
_entity.pdbx_description
1 polymer ?
#
loop_
_entity_poly.entity_id
_entity_poly.type
_entity_poly.pdbx_seq_one_letter_code
_entity_poly.pdbx_strand_id
1 'polypeptide(L)'
;MHSNKIAISEISHKTVIGFLGTIITLSDDAVEHHRRTVSLFLQFLFHNGYVSEDYSRNIPAKRSLRKNPLPSVWEHEDVDQLLSAVDRANPMGKRDYAILLLVTKLGLRVGDIRALCLGDIDWENSRLSFIQSKTQKRVDLPLPDDVGWAIIDYLKYGRPKTTIQNVFLTGRTPIMAFSDTSSLSGIIVRYARMAKIDLSKRKHGMHSLRHTLATRLMEENIPISTIANILGHTSTDTVKKYLQVDTHHLRGCALDVEVLL
;
A
#
# COMPACT_ATOMS: atom_id res chain seq x y z
N MET A 1 27.44 6.89 12.54
CA MET A 1 26.40 7.94 12.73
C MET A 1 26.48 8.42 14.15
N HIS A 2 26.99 9.64 14.41
CA HIS A 2 26.96 10.22 15.75
C HIS A 2 25.50 10.62 16.07
N SER A 3 24.91 9.92 17.01
CA SER A 3 23.62 10.28 17.59
C SER A 3 23.84 11.48 18.52
N ASN A 4 23.60 12.69 18.06
CA ASN A 4 23.55 13.86 18.93
C ASN A 4 22.28 13.74 19.79
N LYS A 5 22.44 13.32 21.04
CA LYS A 5 21.37 13.35 22.03
C LYS A 5 21.14 14.81 22.42
N ILE A 6 20.04 15.39 22.00
CA ILE A 6 19.62 16.75 22.39
C ILE A 6 18.56 16.57 23.49
N ALA A 7 18.78 17.21 24.65
CA ALA A 7 17.77 17.23 25.71
C ALA A 7 16.54 18.06 25.27
N ILE A 8 15.36 17.73 25.77
CA ILE A 8 14.13 18.46 25.42
C ILE A 8 14.26 19.95 25.79
N SER A 9 14.93 20.26 26.87
CA SER A 9 15.23 21.65 27.33
C SER A 9 16.16 22.43 26.39
N GLU A 10 16.89 21.75 25.51
CA GLU A 10 17.82 22.36 24.56
C GLU A 10 17.18 22.55 23.17
N ILE A 11 15.91 22.17 23.01
CA ILE A 11 15.20 22.38 21.76
C ILE A 11 14.98 23.87 21.55
N SER A 12 15.46 24.35 20.42
CA SER A 12 15.38 25.74 19.99
C SER A 12 15.13 25.81 18.48
N HIS A 13 14.83 26.98 17.99
CA HIS A 13 14.70 27.20 16.54
C HIS A 13 15.96 26.74 15.78
N LYS A 14 17.16 27.02 16.33
CA LYS A 14 18.45 26.65 15.73
C LYS A 14 18.61 25.11 15.63
N THR A 15 18.25 24.38 16.69
CA THR A 15 18.34 22.90 16.69
C THR A 15 17.37 22.27 15.72
N VAL A 16 16.15 22.81 15.60
CA VAL A 16 15.14 22.34 14.63
C VAL A 16 15.60 22.55 13.19
N ILE A 17 16.07 23.76 12.85
CA ILE A 17 16.59 24.06 11.50
C ILE A 17 17.84 23.24 11.19
N GLY A 18 18.75 23.08 12.16
CA GLY A 18 19.93 22.22 12.02
C GLY A 18 19.56 20.78 11.68
N PHE A 19 18.58 20.21 12.39
CA PHE A 19 18.07 18.87 12.07
C PHE A 19 17.44 18.79 10.67
N LEU A 20 16.61 19.76 10.29
CA LEU A 20 16.00 19.80 8.95
C LEU A 20 17.08 19.89 7.85
N GLY A 21 18.20 20.58 8.12
CA GLY A 21 19.36 20.62 7.22
C GLY A 21 20.01 19.25 7.00
N THR A 22 19.99 18.36 8.00
CA THR A 22 20.58 17.02 7.86
C THR A 22 19.78 16.07 7.00
N ILE A 23 18.47 16.29 6.84
CA ILE A 23 17.59 15.44 6.06
C ILE A 23 17.40 15.90 4.60
N ILE A 24 18.00 17.02 4.23
CA ILE A 24 17.81 17.65 2.89
C ILE A 24 18.30 16.77 1.74
N THR A 25 19.21 15.84 2.01
CA THR A 25 19.77 14.88 1.04
C THR A 25 18.87 13.69 0.77
N LEU A 26 17.79 13.53 1.54
CA LEU A 26 16.82 12.47 1.34
C LEU A 26 15.88 12.77 0.16
N SER A 27 15.12 11.76 -0.28
CA SER A 27 14.08 11.98 -1.28
C SER A 27 13.04 12.99 -0.80
N ASP A 28 12.40 13.70 -1.73
CA ASP A 28 11.39 14.73 -1.41
C ASP A 28 10.27 14.20 -0.51
N ASP A 29 9.80 12.98 -0.76
CA ASP A 29 8.76 12.34 0.07
C ASP A 29 9.27 12.03 1.48
N ALA A 30 10.53 11.59 1.62
CA ALA A 30 11.15 11.34 2.92
C ALA A 30 11.35 12.64 3.70
N VAL A 31 11.83 13.70 3.05
CA VAL A 31 11.96 15.03 3.66
C VAL A 31 10.61 15.52 4.18
N GLU A 32 9.55 15.43 3.38
CA GLU A 32 8.21 15.86 3.78
C GLU A 32 7.65 15.02 4.93
N HIS A 33 7.87 13.71 4.91
CA HIS A 33 7.49 12.82 6.01
C HIS A 33 8.18 13.22 7.32
N HIS A 34 9.50 13.41 7.29
CA HIS A 34 10.27 13.83 8.48
C HIS A 34 9.83 15.20 8.98
N ARG A 35 9.63 16.17 8.10
CA ARG A 35 9.14 17.51 8.46
C ARG A 35 7.80 17.44 9.19
N ARG A 36 6.84 16.67 8.65
CA ARG A 36 5.53 16.49 9.29
C ARG A 36 5.66 15.83 10.65
N THR A 37 6.49 14.80 10.76
CA THR A 37 6.71 14.08 12.02
C THR A 37 7.32 15.03 13.08
N VAL A 38 8.33 15.81 12.70
CA VAL A 38 8.97 16.81 13.59
C VAL A 38 7.97 17.89 13.99
N SER A 39 7.16 18.38 13.05
CA SER A 39 6.12 19.38 13.35
C SER A 39 5.13 18.86 14.39
N LEU A 40 4.61 17.64 14.21
CA LEU A 40 3.69 17.03 15.17
C LEU A 40 4.34 16.82 16.54
N PHE A 41 5.60 16.39 16.56
CA PHE A 41 6.36 16.21 17.81
C PHE A 41 6.56 17.54 18.55
N LEU A 42 6.94 18.61 17.85
CA LEU A 42 7.10 19.94 18.46
C LEU A 42 5.78 20.50 18.98
N GLN A 43 4.68 20.30 18.25
CA GLN A 43 3.33 20.64 18.73
C GLN A 43 2.98 19.88 20.02
N PHE A 44 3.28 18.56 20.05
CA PHE A 44 3.07 17.74 21.24
C PHE A 44 3.87 18.30 22.44
N LEU A 45 5.15 18.64 22.25
CA LEU A 45 5.98 19.19 23.31
C LEU A 45 5.44 20.53 23.85
N PHE A 46 4.99 21.40 22.94
CA PHE A 46 4.41 22.70 23.32
C PHE A 46 3.08 22.52 24.07
N HIS A 47 2.15 21.71 23.57
CA HIS A 47 0.84 21.51 24.22
C HIS A 47 0.95 20.85 25.60
N ASN A 48 2.01 20.07 25.84
CA ASN A 48 2.25 19.42 27.13
C ASN A 48 3.20 20.23 28.05
N GLY A 49 3.58 21.45 27.67
CA GLY A 49 4.40 22.34 28.50
C GLY A 49 5.88 21.94 28.61
N TYR A 50 6.39 21.04 27.76
CA TYR A 50 7.79 20.66 27.75
C TYR A 50 8.72 21.72 27.16
N VAL A 51 8.17 22.61 26.32
CA VAL A 51 8.85 23.78 25.75
C VAL A 51 7.95 25.00 25.87
N SER A 52 8.57 26.18 25.99
CA SER A 52 7.85 27.46 26.19
C SER A 52 7.26 28.04 24.91
N GLU A 53 7.74 27.61 23.74
CA GLU A 53 7.35 28.14 22.44
C GLU A 53 6.99 27.01 21.46
N ASP A 54 6.03 27.31 20.56
CA ASP A 54 5.65 26.38 19.47
C ASP A 54 6.62 26.51 18.29
N TYR A 55 7.72 25.78 18.36
CA TYR A 55 8.73 25.74 17.29
C TYR A 55 8.22 25.10 16.00
N SER A 56 7.05 24.45 15.99
CA SER A 56 6.47 23.86 14.79
C SER A 56 6.11 24.89 13.72
N ARG A 57 5.77 26.12 14.15
CA ARG A 57 5.39 27.23 13.25
C ARG A 57 6.56 27.72 12.40
N ASN A 58 7.78 27.49 12.87
CA ASN A 58 9.01 27.93 12.21
C ASN A 58 9.55 26.90 11.20
N ILE A 59 8.90 25.75 11.07
CA ILE A 59 9.26 24.76 10.04
C ILE A 59 8.85 25.32 8.68
N PRO A 60 9.80 25.58 7.76
CA PRO A 60 9.50 26.18 6.47
C PRO A 60 8.51 25.30 5.70
N ALA A 61 7.39 25.84 5.26
CA ALA A 61 6.50 25.11 4.36
C ALA A 61 7.25 24.89 3.03
N LYS A 62 7.54 23.62 2.68
CA LYS A 62 8.02 23.37 1.32
C LYS A 62 6.86 23.67 0.39
N ARG A 63 6.97 24.72 -0.46
CA ARG A 63 6.15 24.84 -1.67
C ARG A 63 6.52 23.65 -2.57
N SER A 64 5.92 22.51 -2.27
CA SER A 64 5.99 21.37 -3.17
C SER A 64 5.22 21.78 -4.42
N LEU A 65 5.91 22.07 -5.48
CA LEU A 65 5.40 21.83 -6.81
C LEU A 65 5.24 20.30 -6.90
N ARG A 66 4.22 19.76 -6.19
CA ARG A 66 3.88 18.35 -6.26
C ARG A 66 3.53 18.06 -7.70
N LYS A 67 4.51 17.66 -8.49
CA LYS A 67 4.22 16.67 -9.51
C LYS A 67 3.74 15.47 -8.69
N ASN A 68 2.41 15.34 -8.51
CA ASN A 68 1.85 14.08 -8.03
C ASN A 68 2.29 13.04 -9.07
N PRO A 69 3.30 12.21 -8.80
CA PRO A 69 3.67 11.19 -9.76
C PRO A 69 2.42 10.34 -9.96
N LEU A 70 2.03 10.16 -11.21
CA LEU A 70 0.94 9.27 -11.56
C LEU A 70 1.17 7.93 -10.86
N PRO A 71 0.11 7.29 -10.35
CA PRO A 71 0.23 5.95 -9.79
C PRO A 71 0.92 5.04 -10.81
N SER A 72 1.90 4.26 -10.37
CA SER A 72 2.51 3.25 -11.22
C SER A 72 1.49 2.13 -11.43
N VAL A 73 0.99 2.04 -12.64
CA VAL A 73 0.04 1.01 -13.08
C VAL A 73 0.82 -0.05 -13.85
N TRP A 74 0.43 -1.30 -13.70
CA TRP A 74 0.98 -2.44 -14.43
C TRP A 74 0.07 -2.77 -15.60
N GLU A 75 0.66 -3.14 -16.73
CA GLU A 75 -0.11 -3.66 -17.86
C GLU A 75 -0.79 -4.99 -17.49
N HIS A 76 -1.89 -5.33 -18.18
CA HIS A 76 -2.62 -6.58 -17.95
C HIS A 76 -1.72 -7.79 -18.10
N GLU A 77 -0.96 -7.81 -19.19
CA GLU A 77 -0.06 -8.88 -19.57
C GLU A 77 1.04 -9.10 -18.52
N ASP A 78 1.57 -8.03 -17.94
CA ASP A 78 2.58 -8.12 -16.89
C ASP A 78 2.02 -8.74 -15.60
N VAL A 79 0.77 -8.42 -15.23
CA VAL A 79 0.13 -9.03 -14.06
C VAL A 79 -0.14 -10.52 -14.30
N ASP A 80 -0.60 -10.89 -15.48
CA ASP A 80 -0.86 -12.28 -15.85
C ASP A 80 0.45 -13.09 -15.94
N GLN A 81 1.51 -12.51 -16.49
CA GLN A 81 2.84 -13.11 -16.50
C GLN A 81 3.40 -13.27 -15.07
N LEU A 82 3.20 -12.26 -14.20
CA LEU A 82 3.60 -12.33 -12.79
C LEU A 82 2.92 -13.50 -12.08
N LEU A 83 1.61 -13.65 -12.26
CA LEU A 83 0.83 -14.73 -11.66
C LEU A 83 1.22 -16.10 -12.22
N SER A 84 1.44 -16.18 -13.53
CA SER A 84 1.82 -17.42 -14.22
C SER A 84 3.23 -17.88 -13.86
N ALA A 85 4.12 -16.97 -13.46
CA ALA A 85 5.48 -17.32 -13.03
C ALA A 85 5.54 -17.96 -11.63
N VAL A 86 4.42 -18.02 -10.91
CA VAL A 86 4.40 -18.61 -9.57
C VAL A 86 4.32 -20.13 -9.66
N ASP A 87 5.39 -20.80 -9.26
CA ASP A 87 5.41 -22.26 -9.12
C ASP A 87 4.58 -22.71 -7.91
N ARG A 88 3.36 -23.20 -8.17
CA ARG A 88 2.43 -23.70 -7.15
C ARG A 88 2.69 -25.16 -6.74
N ALA A 89 3.72 -25.81 -7.23
CA ALA A 89 4.06 -27.16 -6.80
C ALA A 89 4.63 -27.17 -5.37
N ASN A 90 5.15 -26.04 -4.88
CA ASN A 90 5.74 -25.92 -3.55
C ASN A 90 4.90 -25.08 -2.58
N PRO A 91 5.03 -25.31 -1.24
CA PRO A 91 4.26 -24.61 -0.21
C PRO A 91 4.35 -23.07 -0.27
N MET A 92 5.54 -22.55 -0.54
CA MET A 92 5.77 -21.11 -0.59
C MET A 92 5.10 -20.49 -1.81
N GLY A 93 5.15 -21.16 -2.96
CA GLY A 93 4.48 -20.70 -4.17
C GLY A 93 2.96 -20.70 -4.02
N LYS A 94 2.37 -21.71 -3.39
CA LYS A 94 0.92 -21.73 -3.08
C LYS A 94 0.52 -20.52 -2.23
N ARG A 95 1.30 -20.23 -1.18
CA ARG A 95 1.09 -19.06 -0.33
C ARG A 95 1.19 -17.75 -1.12
N ASP A 96 2.29 -17.60 -1.85
CA ASP A 96 2.60 -16.37 -2.57
C ASP A 96 1.57 -16.09 -3.68
N TYR A 97 1.07 -17.15 -4.34
CA TYR A 97 0.01 -17.06 -5.34
C TYR A 97 -1.31 -16.57 -4.74
N ALA A 98 -1.74 -17.15 -3.61
CA ALA A 98 -2.95 -16.69 -2.92
C ALA A 98 -2.82 -15.22 -2.45
N ILE A 99 -1.65 -14.81 -1.95
CA ILE A 99 -1.37 -13.42 -1.58
C ILE A 99 -1.48 -12.50 -2.80
N LEU A 100 -0.88 -12.87 -3.93
CA LEU A 100 -0.94 -12.07 -5.15
C LEU A 100 -2.36 -11.92 -5.67
N LEU A 101 -3.17 -12.98 -5.65
CA LEU A 101 -4.58 -12.92 -6.05
C LEU A 101 -5.40 -12.00 -5.14
N LEU A 102 -5.21 -12.03 -3.82
CA LEU A 102 -5.88 -11.11 -2.89
C LEU A 102 -5.56 -9.64 -3.21
N VAL A 103 -4.36 -9.34 -3.69
CA VAL A 103 -4.00 -7.97 -4.08
C VAL A 103 -4.54 -7.62 -5.46
N THR A 104 -4.38 -8.50 -6.45
CA THR A 104 -4.71 -8.20 -7.85
C THR A 104 -6.21 -8.27 -8.14
N LYS A 105 -6.97 -9.09 -7.42
CA LYS A 105 -8.42 -9.29 -7.61
C LYS A 105 -9.26 -8.52 -6.60
N LEU A 106 -8.83 -8.45 -5.33
CA LEU A 106 -9.58 -7.81 -4.26
C LEU A 106 -8.92 -6.53 -3.74
N GLY A 107 -7.71 -6.23 -4.18
CA GLY A 107 -7.01 -5.01 -3.80
C GLY A 107 -6.68 -4.91 -2.31
N LEU A 108 -6.51 -6.00 -1.58
CA LEU A 108 -6.22 -5.97 -0.16
C LEU A 108 -4.89 -5.26 0.13
N ARG A 109 -4.85 -4.52 1.24
CA ARG A 109 -3.59 -3.91 1.71
C ARG A 109 -2.70 -4.97 2.34
N VAL A 110 -1.38 -4.77 2.28
CA VAL A 110 -0.40 -5.67 2.91
C VAL A 110 -0.69 -5.89 4.39
N GLY A 111 -1.08 -4.83 5.11
CA GLY A 111 -1.45 -4.92 6.52
C GLY A 111 -2.65 -5.85 6.75
N ASP A 112 -3.66 -5.75 5.90
CA ASP A 112 -4.87 -6.58 5.99
C ASP A 112 -4.55 -8.04 5.65
N ILE A 113 -3.73 -8.31 4.63
CA ILE A 113 -3.28 -9.67 4.28
C ILE A 113 -2.48 -10.32 5.42
N ARG A 114 -1.60 -9.56 6.08
CA ARG A 114 -0.83 -10.07 7.24
C ARG A 114 -1.72 -10.40 8.44
N ALA A 115 -2.72 -9.56 8.68
CA ALA A 115 -3.65 -9.71 9.81
C ALA A 115 -4.75 -10.74 9.55
N LEU A 116 -4.99 -11.13 8.29
CA LEU A 116 -6.09 -12.01 7.90
C LEU A 116 -6.04 -13.33 8.67
N CYS A 117 -7.13 -13.66 9.35
CA CYS A 117 -7.29 -14.86 10.14
C CYS A 117 -8.18 -15.89 9.45
N LEU A 118 -8.08 -17.16 9.88
CA LEU A 118 -8.90 -18.25 9.34
C LEU A 118 -10.39 -17.99 9.53
N GLY A 119 -10.78 -17.35 10.65
CA GLY A 119 -12.19 -17.00 10.95
C GLY A 119 -12.74 -15.82 10.14
N ASP A 120 -11.89 -15.10 9.39
CA ASP A 120 -12.33 -14.01 8.52
C ASP A 120 -12.91 -14.50 7.18
N ILE A 121 -12.79 -15.81 6.90
CA ILE A 121 -13.23 -16.43 5.64
C ILE A 121 -14.49 -17.23 5.90
N ASP A 122 -15.59 -16.77 5.33
CA ASP A 122 -16.86 -17.48 5.28
C ASP A 122 -16.93 -18.31 3.99
N TRP A 123 -16.62 -19.60 4.13
CA TRP A 123 -16.60 -20.53 3.00
C TRP A 123 -17.99 -20.88 2.47
N GLU A 124 -19.01 -20.86 3.33
CA GLU A 124 -20.37 -21.22 2.98
C GLU A 124 -21.00 -20.13 2.10
N ASN A 125 -20.75 -18.87 2.45
CA ASN A 125 -21.30 -17.72 1.73
C ASN A 125 -20.32 -17.11 0.71
N SER A 126 -19.13 -17.72 0.55
CA SER A 126 -18.06 -17.20 -0.34
C SER A 126 -17.76 -15.72 -0.05
N ARG A 127 -17.49 -15.39 1.21
CA ARG A 127 -17.21 -14.01 1.66
C ARG A 127 -15.93 -13.91 2.46
N LEU A 128 -15.33 -12.74 2.41
CA LEU A 128 -14.16 -12.35 3.21
C LEU A 128 -14.55 -11.15 4.07
N SER A 129 -14.61 -11.34 5.39
CA SER A 129 -15.07 -10.31 6.35
C SER A 129 -14.02 -10.06 7.42
N PHE A 130 -13.41 -8.88 7.42
CA PHE A 130 -12.33 -8.53 8.35
C PHE A 130 -12.35 -7.05 8.72
N ILE A 131 -11.61 -6.69 9.79
CA ILE A 131 -11.40 -5.29 10.19
C ILE A 131 -10.08 -4.81 9.58
N GLN A 132 -10.15 -3.76 8.77
CA GLN A 132 -8.95 -3.18 8.15
C GLN A 132 -7.98 -2.63 9.20
N SER A 133 -6.72 -3.02 9.12
CA SER A 133 -5.67 -2.61 10.05
C SER A 133 -5.44 -1.09 10.10
N LYS A 134 -5.54 -0.41 8.96
CA LYS A 134 -5.28 1.04 8.85
C LYS A 134 -6.47 1.92 9.22
N THR A 135 -7.69 1.51 8.90
CA THR A 135 -8.90 2.36 8.99
C THR A 135 -9.85 1.93 10.09
N GLN A 136 -9.60 0.76 10.70
CA GLN A 136 -10.45 0.12 11.72
C GLN A 136 -11.90 -0.08 11.26
N LYS A 137 -12.14 -0.07 9.95
CA LYS A 137 -13.46 -0.33 9.37
C LYS A 137 -13.61 -1.80 9.03
N ARG A 138 -14.80 -2.32 9.28
CA ARG A 138 -15.19 -3.65 8.78
C ARG A 138 -15.33 -3.57 7.26
N VAL A 139 -14.74 -4.53 6.59
CA VAL A 139 -14.86 -4.75 5.15
C VAL A 139 -15.42 -6.14 4.94
N ASP A 140 -16.35 -6.23 4.01
CA ASP A 140 -17.04 -7.44 3.63
C ASP A 140 -17.04 -7.54 2.10
N LEU A 141 -16.25 -8.46 1.57
CA LEU A 141 -16.00 -8.62 0.13
C LEU A 141 -16.50 -10.00 -0.33
N PRO A 142 -17.02 -10.11 -1.56
CA PRO A 142 -17.19 -11.42 -2.18
C PRO A 142 -15.80 -12.08 -2.34
N LEU A 143 -15.75 -13.39 -2.16
CA LEU A 143 -14.56 -14.20 -2.37
C LEU A 143 -14.67 -14.90 -3.73
N PRO A 144 -14.01 -14.42 -4.79
CA PRO A 144 -14.02 -15.07 -6.09
C PRO A 144 -13.48 -16.50 -6.01
N ASP A 145 -13.99 -17.38 -6.84
CA ASP A 145 -13.65 -18.81 -6.81
C ASP A 145 -12.16 -19.06 -6.98
N ASP A 146 -11.49 -18.34 -7.89
CA ASP A 146 -10.06 -18.48 -8.14
C ASP A 146 -9.22 -18.07 -6.90
N VAL A 147 -9.64 -17.03 -6.18
CA VAL A 147 -9.01 -16.61 -4.92
C VAL A 147 -9.28 -17.63 -3.82
N GLY A 148 -10.52 -18.08 -3.69
CA GLY A 148 -10.94 -19.09 -2.71
C GLY A 148 -10.15 -20.39 -2.89
N TRP A 149 -10.10 -20.92 -4.12
CA TRP A 149 -9.33 -22.12 -4.40
C TRP A 149 -7.84 -21.98 -4.16
N ALA A 150 -7.25 -20.83 -4.46
CA ALA A 150 -5.84 -20.59 -4.16
C ALA A 150 -5.56 -20.58 -2.65
N ILE A 151 -6.45 -20.01 -1.84
CA ILE A 151 -6.34 -20.06 -0.38
C ILE A 151 -6.50 -21.49 0.12
N ILE A 152 -7.48 -22.25 -0.36
CA ILE A 152 -7.71 -23.65 -0.01
C ILE A 152 -6.47 -24.49 -0.33
N ASP A 153 -5.89 -24.32 -1.53
CA ASP A 153 -4.69 -25.05 -1.94
C ASP A 153 -3.52 -24.79 -1.00
N TYR A 154 -3.33 -23.52 -0.62
CA TYR A 154 -2.32 -23.18 0.38
C TYR A 154 -2.63 -23.77 1.75
N LEU A 155 -3.86 -23.66 2.25
CA LEU A 155 -4.26 -24.16 3.57
C LEU A 155 -4.10 -25.68 3.68
N LYS A 156 -4.46 -26.42 2.63
CA LYS A 156 -4.40 -27.90 2.62
C LYS A 156 -2.99 -28.43 2.37
N TYR A 157 -2.23 -27.81 1.48
CA TYR A 157 -1.01 -28.41 0.95
C TYR A 157 0.24 -27.54 1.12
N GLY A 158 0.11 -26.31 1.62
CA GLY A 158 1.23 -25.39 1.77
C GLY A 158 1.43 -24.84 3.17
N ARG A 159 0.36 -24.68 3.93
CA ARG A 159 0.41 -24.05 5.25
C ARG A 159 0.94 -25.01 6.31
N PRO A 160 1.96 -24.64 7.09
CA PRO A 160 2.44 -25.47 8.21
C PRO A 160 1.33 -25.72 9.24
N LYS A 161 1.30 -26.91 9.83
CA LYS A 161 0.40 -27.22 10.95
C LYS A 161 0.83 -26.45 12.19
N THR A 162 -0.05 -25.61 12.71
CA THR A 162 0.23 -24.71 13.84
C THR A 162 -1.08 -24.22 14.46
N THR A 163 -1.02 -23.70 15.67
CA THR A 163 -2.14 -23.06 16.37
C THR A 163 -2.34 -21.59 16.01
N ILE A 164 -1.44 -21.00 15.22
CA ILE A 164 -1.52 -19.61 14.76
C ILE A 164 -2.75 -19.46 13.88
N GLN A 165 -3.59 -18.45 14.18
CA GLN A 165 -4.85 -18.25 13.48
C GLN A 165 -4.70 -17.47 12.16
N ASN A 166 -3.58 -16.78 11.93
CA ASN A 166 -3.33 -16.06 10.67
C ASN A 166 -3.34 -17.03 9.49
N VAL A 167 -3.99 -16.64 8.41
CA VAL A 167 -4.02 -17.42 7.16
C VAL A 167 -2.61 -17.62 6.63
N PHE A 168 -1.86 -16.53 6.47
CA PHE A 168 -0.54 -16.54 5.86
C PHE A 168 0.58 -16.48 6.91
N LEU A 169 1.52 -17.41 6.76
CA LEU A 169 2.64 -17.58 7.69
C LEU A 169 3.98 -17.42 6.98
N THR A 170 5.04 -17.19 7.76
CA THR A 170 6.41 -17.28 7.25
C THR A 170 6.68 -18.69 6.70
N GLY A 171 7.40 -18.78 5.60
CA GLY A 171 7.73 -20.09 5.00
C GLY A 171 9.03 -20.70 5.54
N ARG A 172 9.59 -20.16 6.63
CA ARG A 172 10.87 -20.58 7.22
C ARG A 172 10.75 -20.63 8.74
N THR A 173 11.51 -21.54 9.35
CA THR A 173 11.60 -21.65 10.81
C THR A 173 12.30 -20.41 11.41
N PRO A 174 11.78 -19.83 12.51
CA PRO A 174 10.54 -20.22 13.17
C PRO A 174 9.29 -19.86 12.35
N ILE A 175 8.28 -20.75 12.36
CA ILE A 175 6.99 -20.50 11.72
C ILE A 175 6.22 -19.49 12.55
N MET A 176 5.91 -18.34 11.94
CA MET A 176 5.25 -17.22 12.62
C MET A 176 4.26 -16.52 11.66
N ALA A 177 3.35 -15.75 12.20
CA ALA A 177 2.64 -14.75 11.43
C ALA A 177 3.62 -13.71 10.87
N PHE A 178 3.27 -13.06 9.78
CA PHE A 178 4.07 -11.95 9.26
C PHE A 178 4.06 -10.79 10.26
N SER A 179 5.23 -10.20 10.52
CA SER A 179 5.35 -9.03 11.37
C SER A 179 4.75 -7.78 10.71
N ASP A 180 4.40 -6.77 11.51
CA ASP A 180 3.86 -5.50 11.00
C ASP A 180 4.81 -4.76 10.06
N THR A 181 6.10 -5.05 10.11
CA THR A 181 7.13 -4.49 9.23
C THR A 181 7.34 -5.27 7.94
N SER A 182 6.77 -6.47 7.80
CA SER A 182 6.93 -7.30 6.59
C SER A 182 6.28 -6.65 5.38
N SER A 183 7.05 -6.23 4.40
CA SER A 183 6.55 -5.51 3.22
C SER A 183 5.86 -6.40 2.18
N LEU A 184 6.09 -7.70 2.20
CA LEU A 184 5.68 -8.68 1.16
C LEU A 184 6.12 -8.33 -0.28
N SER A 185 6.79 -7.19 -0.48
CA SER A 185 7.23 -6.74 -1.82
C SER A 185 8.24 -7.70 -2.45
N GLY A 186 8.97 -8.45 -1.63
CA GLY A 186 9.89 -9.49 -2.11
C GLY A 186 9.21 -10.59 -2.93
N ILE A 187 7.90 -10.80 -2.74
CA ILE A 187 7.10 -11.72 -3.54
C ILE A 187 7.05 -11.22 -4.98
N ILE A 188 6.67 -9.96 -5.18
CA ILE A 188 6.61 -9.35 -6.52
C ILE A 188 7.98 -9.38 -7.20
N VAL A 189 9.03 -8.94 -6.50
CA VAL A 189 10.39 -8.90 -7.07
C VAL A 189 10.86 -10.29 -7.50
N ARG A 190 10.55 -11.32 -6.72
CA ARG A 190 10.90 -12.70 -7.05
C ARG A 190 10.26 -13.15 -8.35
N TYR A 191 8.93 -13.04 -8.44
CA TYR A 191 8.19 -13.57 -9.59
C TYR A 191 8.29 -12.68 -10.82
N ALA A 192 8.42 -11.37 -10.67
CA ALA A 192 8.73 -10.49 -11.79
C ALA A 192 10.09 -10.81 -12.44
N ARG A 193 11.11 -11.15 -11.61
CA ARG A 193 12.40 -11.61 -12.13
C ARG A 193 12.26 -12.94 -12.90
N MET A 194 11.47 -13.88 -12.37
CA MET A 194 11.21 -15.17 -13.03
C MET A 194 10.46 -14.97 -14.36
N ALA A 195 9.50 -14.05 -14.38
CA ALA A 195 8.73 -13.67 -15.57
C ALA A 195 9.52 -12.74 -16.53
N LYS A 196 10.75 -12.32 -16.17
CA LYS A 196 11.55 -11.34 -16.93
C LYS A 196 10.87 -9.98 -17.13
N ILE A 197 10.04 -9.58 -16.19
CA ILE A 197 9.37 -8.27 -16.19
C ILE A 197 10.36 -7.19 -15.72
N ASP A 198 10.51 -6.13 -16.49
CA ASP A 198 11.36 -4.98 -16.12
C ASP A 198 10.72 -4.14 -15.02
N LEU A 199 11.35 -4.11 -13.85
CA LEU A 199 10.94 -3.34 -12.68
C LEU A 199 11.64 -1.97 -12.58
N SER A 200 12.62 -1.68 -13.44
CA SER A 200 13.46 -0.48 -13.33
C SER A 200 12.68 0.83 -13.48
N LYS A 201 11.62 0.82 -14.28
CA LYS A 201 10.81 1.99 -14.64
C LYS A 201 9.48 2.09 -13.89
N ARG A 202 9.19 1.17 -12.95
CA ARG A 202 7.90 1.11 -12.26
C ARG A 202 8.04 0.85 -10.76
N LYS A 203 7.10 1.35 -9.98
CA LYS A 203 6.97 0.96 -8.59
C LYS A 203 6.46 -0.48 -8.51
N HIS A 204 7.13 -1.31 -7.73
CA HIS A 204 6.88 -2.76 -7.65
C HIS A 204 6.52 -3.24 -6.23
N GLY A 205 5.93 -2.38 -5.43
CA GLY A 205 5.32 -2.78 -4.15
C GLY A 205 3.91 -3.35 -4.36
N MET A 206 3.39 -4.11 -3.37
CA MET A 206 2.00 -4.61 -3.41
C MET A 206 0.99 -3.48 -3.66
N HIS A 207 1.33 -2.26 -3.24
CA HIS A 207 0.47 -1.11 -3.44
C HIS A 207 0.31 -0.71 -4.91
N SER A 208 1.32 -0.97 -5.76
CA SER A 208 1.21 -0.71 -7.21
C SER A 208 0.22 -1.66 -7.88
N LEU A 209 0.17 -2.94 -7.50
CA LEU A 209 -0.83 -3.89 -8.01
C LEU A 209 -2.25 -3.49 -7.60
N ARG A 210 -2.43 -3.02 -6.36
CA ARG A 210 -3.71 -2.48 -5.91
C ARG A 210 -4.09 -1.21 -6.69
N HIS A 211 -3.14 -0.34 -7.04
CA HIS A 211 -3.38 0.81 -7.92
C HIS A 211 -3.80 0.34 -9.31
N THR A 212 -3.16 -0.68 -9.84
CA THR A 212 -3.54 -1.31 -11.11
C THR A 212 -4.98 -1.77 -11.10
N LEU A 213 -5.42 -2.50 -10.06
CA LEU A 213 -6.82 -2.91 -9.93
C LEU A 213 -7.76 -1.70 -9.92
N ALA A 214 -7.43 -0.65 -9.14
CA ALA A 214 -8.26 0.55 -9.08
C ALA A 214 -8.41 1.22 -10.46
N THR A 215 -7.32 1.34 -11.21
CA THR A 215 -7.33 1.91 -12.56
C THR A 215 -8.17 1.07 -13.51
N ARG A 216 -8.02 -0.26 -13.48
CA ARG A 216 -8.84 -1.18 -14.30
C ARG A 216 -10.34 -1.06 -14.03
N LEU A 217 -10.73 -1.02 -12.75
CA LEU A 217 -12.14 -0.84 -12.39
C LEU A 217 -12.70 0.49 -12.90
N MET A 218 -11.86 1.52 -13.00
CA MET A 218 -12.26 2.81 -13.60
C MET A 218 -12.39 2.70 -15.12
N GLU A 219 -11.47 2.04 -15.81
CA GLU A 219 -11.51 1.79 -17.24
C GLU A 219 -12.77 0.98 -17.63
N GLU A 220 -13.23 0.09 -16.74
CA GLU A 220 -14.50 -0.64 -16.86
C GLU A 220 -15.74 0.20 -16.48
N ASN A 221 -15.59 1.51 -16.28
CA ASN A 221 -16.66 2.43 -15.90
C ASN A 221 -17.35 2.10 -14.56
N ILE A 222 -16.68 1.42 -13.65
CA ILE A 222 -17.20 1.17 -12.30
C ILE A 222 -17.25 2.49 -11.52
N PRO A 223 -18.41 2.83 -10.90
CA PRO A 223 -18.54 4.08 -10.15
C PRO A 223 -17.45 4.25 -9.07
N ILE A 224 -16.89 5.46 -8.95
CA ILE A 224 -15.82 5.77 -8.00
C ILE A 224 -16.19 5.41 -6.56
N SER A 225 -17.46 5.60 -6.18
CA SER A 225 -17.98 5.21 -4.86
C SER A 225 -17.87 3.70 -4.63
N THR A 226 -18.17 2.90 -5.65
CA THR A 226 -18.03 1.44 -5.61
C THR A 226 -16.58 1.02 -5.49
N ILE A 227 -15.68 1.62 -6.27
CA ILE A 227 -14.23 1.39 -6.19
C ILE A 227 -13.70 1.76 -4.79
N ALA A 228 -14.15 2.90 -4.24
CA ALA A 228 -13.79 3.32 -2.89
C ALA A 228 -14.21 2.30 -1.84
N ASN A 229 -15.41 1.75 -1.97
CA ASN A 229 -15.94 0.72 -1.07
C ASN A 229 -15.15 -0.59 -1.18
N ILE A 230 -14.92 -1.10 -2.39
CA ILE A 230 -14.13 -2.32 -2.65
C ILE A 230 -12.74 -2.18 -2.03
N LEU A 231 -12.09 -1.04 -2.25
CA LEU A 231 -10.76 -0.79 -1.73
C LEU A 231 -10.76 -0.35 -0.26
N GLY A 232 -11.91 -0.13 0.38
CA GLY A 232 -12.02 0.34 1.77
C GLY A 232 -11.32 1.68 1.96
N HIS A 233 -11.55 2.65 1.07
CA HIS A 233 -11.07 4.00 1.22
C HIS A 233 -12.04 4.80 2.11
N THR A 234 -11.49 5.59 3.03
CA THR A 234 -12.28 6.46 3.93
C THR A 234 -12.72 7.74 3.25
N SER A 235 -12.10 8.11 2.13
CA SER A 235 -12.37 9.33 1.35
C SER A 235 -12.25 9.02 -0.14
N THR A 236 -13.18 9.58 -0.90
CA THR A 236 -13.14 9.56 -2.37
C THR A 236 -11.94 10.34 -2.93
N ASP A 237 -11.34 11.26 -2.16
CA ASP A 237 -10.14 11.98 -2.58
C ASP A 237 -8.94 11.05 -2.84
N THR A 238 -8.89 9.93 -2.15
CA THR A 238 -7.87 8.90 -2.43
C THR A 238 -8.09 8.26 -3.80
N VAL A 239 -9.34 8.12 -4.22
CA VAL A 239 -9.71 7.56 -5.53
C VAL A 239 -9.53 8.59 -6.64
N LYS A 240 -9.74 9.88 -6.37
CA LYS A 240 -9.51 10.97 -7.34
C LYS A 240 -8.08 11.00 -7.91
N LYS A 241 -7.10 10.47 -7.19
CA LYS A 241 -5.73 10.32 -7.72
C LYS A 241 -5.65 9.40 -8.94
N TYR A 242 -6.59 8.48 -9.07
CA TYR A 242 -6.66 7.59 -10.22
C TYR A 242 -7.31 8.27 -11.43
N LEU A 243 -8.21 9.23 -11.22
CA LEU A 243 -8.79 10.04 -12.29
C LEU A 243 -7.72 10.80 -13.11
N GLN A 244 -6.58 11.11 -12.50
CA GLN A 244 -5.46 11.75 -13.20
C GLN A 244 -4.72 10.80 -14.16
N VAL A 245 -4.94 9.50 -14.04
CA VAL A 245 -4.36 8.47 -14.94
C VAL A 245 -5.24 8.27 -16.17
N ASP A 246 -6.53 8.55 -16.05
CA ASP A 246 -7.50 8.38 -17.12
C ASP A 246 -7.47 9.56 -18.11
N THR A 247 -6.32 9.76 -18.73
CA THR A 247 -6.16 10.77 -19.80
C THR A 247 -6.93 10.40 -21.07
N HIS A 248 -7.33 9.15 -21.24
CA HIS A 248 -8.04 8.68 -22.43
C HIS A 248 -9.50 9.16 -22.43
N HIS A 249 -10.19 9.04 -21.28
CA HIS A 249 -11.55 9.57 -21.13
C HIS A 249 -11.58 11.10 -21.07
N LEU A 250 -10.56 11.74 -20.47
CA LEU A 250 -10.44 13.21 -20.50
C LEU A 250 -10.22 13.79 -21.90
N ARG A 251 -9.53 13.08 -22.79
CA ARG A 251 -9.40 13.48 -24.20
C ARG A 251 -10.70 13.37 -24.99
N GLY A 252 -11.55 12.38 -24.66
CA GLY A 252 -12.88 12.27 -25.26
C GLY A 252 -13.88 13.32 -24.78
N CYS A 253 -13.62 13.95 -23.62
CA CYS A 253 -14.40 15.08 -23.09
C CYS A 253 -13.83 16.44 -23.50
N ALA A 254 -12.63 16.50 -24.07
CA ALA A 254 -12.09 17.74 -24.62
C ALA A 254 -12.90 18.10 -25.88
N LEU A 255 -13.63 19.24 -25.81
CA LEU A 255 -14.25 19.81 -26.99
C LEU A 255 -13.16 20.06 -28.04
N ASP A 256 -13.37 19.53 -29.24
CA ASP A 256 -12.54 19.86 -30.41
C ASP A 256 -12.67 21.37 -30.66
N VAL A 257 -11.63 22.09 -30.30
CA VAL A 257 -11.60 23.59 -30.48
C VAL A 257 -11.66 23.96 -31.96
N GLU A 258 -11.39 23.02 -32.86
CA GLU A 258 -11.49 23.23 -34.33
C GLU A 258 -12.94 23.34 -34.85
N VAL A 259 -13.96 23.03 -34.03
CA VAL A 259 -15.36 23.13 -34.42
C VAL A 259 -15.95 24.53 -34.10
N LEU A 260 -15.19 25.42 -33.47
CA LEU A 260 -15.64 26.74 -33.03
C LEU A 260 -14.95 27.91 -33.80
N LEU A 261 -14.27 27.63 -34.87
CA LEU A 261 -13.74 28.58 -35.84
C LEU A 261 -14.36 28.30 -37.23
#